data_163fdd00910da76dcacf6bfe9cc72ec1
#
_entry.id   163fdd00910da76dcacf6bfe9cc72ec1
#
_cell.length_a   1.000
_cell.length_b   1.000
_cell.length_c   1.000
_cell.angle_alpha   90.00
_cell.angle_beta   90.00
_cell.angle_gamma   90.00
#
_symmetry.space_group_name_H-M   'P 1'
#
loop_
_entity.id
_entity.type
_entity.pdbx_description
1 polymer ?
#
loop_
_entity_poly.entity_id
_entity_poly.type
_entity_poly.pdbx_seq_one_letter_code
_entity_poly.pdbx_strand_id
1 'polypeptide(L)'
;MRELPHVLGIVLAGGEGKRLYPLTADRAKPAVPFGGAYRLIDFVLSNLVNARYLRICVLTQYKSHSLDRHISQNWRLSGLAGEYITPVPAQQRLGPRWYTGSADAIYQSLNLIYDEDPDYIVVFGADHVYRMDPEQMVQFHIESGAGATVAGIRVPRAEATAFGCMDSDESGRIRGFIEKPADPPGTPDDPEQTFVSMGNYIFTTKVLIDAIRADADDDHSDHDMGGDIIPRLVADGMAAVYDFHNNEVPGATERDHGYWRDVGTLDAFYDAHMDLVSVHPVFNLYNKRWPIRGESEMLAPAKFVNGGSAQESVVGAGSIISAASVRNSVLSSNVVVDDGAIVEGSVIMPGTRVGRGAVVRHAILDKNVVVGPGEMVGVDLEKDRERFAISAGGVVAVGKGVWI
;
A
#
# COMPACT_ATOMS: atom_id res chain seq x y z
N MET A 1 22.52 25.77 -14.77
CA MET A 1 21.93 24.70 -13.95
C MET A 1 20.50 24.54 -14.46
N ARG A 2 20.09 23.34 -14.89
CA ARG A 2 18.66 23.11 -15.10
C ARG A 2 18.01 23.27 -13.72
N GLU A 3 17.00 24.11 -13.58
CA GLU A 3 16.14 24.10 -12.40
C GLU A 3 15.56 22.68 -12.27
N LEU A 4 15.58 22.13 -11.07
CA LEU A 4 14.91 20.87 -10.82
C LEU A 4 13.40 21.07 -11.04
N PRO A 5 12.71 20.13 -11.71
CA PRO A 5 11.29 20.27 -11.97
C PRO A 5 10.51 20.38 -10.66
N HIS A 6 9.52 21.26 -10.63
CA HIS A 6 8.60 21.36 -9.52
C HIS A 6 7.57 20.22 -9.59
N VAL A 7 7.59 19.33 -8.61
CA VAL A 7 6.75 18.14 -8.59
C VAL A 7 5.84 18.13 -7.37
N LEU A 8 4.54 17.97 -7.60
CA LEU A 8 3.55 17.75 -6.54
C LEU A 8 3.21 16.26 -6.43
N GLY A 9 3.31 15.70 -5.23
CA GLY A 9 2.82 14.34 -4.93
C GLY A 9 1.34 14.37 -4.54
N ILE A 10 0.53 13.56 -5.21
CA ILE A 10 -0.86 13.26 -4.83
C ILE A 10 -0.94 11.78 -4.50
N VAL A 11 -1.31 11.46 -3.27
CA VAL A 11 -1.48 10.07 -2.82
C VAL A 11 -2.96 9.78 -2.65
N LEU A 12 -3.46 8.80 -3.40
CA LEU A 12 -4.86 8.40 -3.40
C LEU A 12 -5.13 7.39 -2.28
N ALA A 13 -5.84 7.81 -1.25
CA ALA A 13 -6.09 7.04 -0.02
C ALA A 13 -7.58 6.94 0.35
N GLY A 14 -8.48 7.11 -0.62
CA GLY A 14 -9.93 7.19 -0.41
C GLY A 14 -10.69 5.86 -0.48
N GLY A 15 -10.07 4.76 -0.88
CA GLY A 15 -10.73 3.47 -1.13
C GLY A 15 -11.30 2.79 0.13
N GLU A 16 -12.45 2.15 -0.02
CA GLU A 16 -13.17 1.47 1.07
C GLU A 16 -12.46 0.20 1.58
N GLY A 17 -11.73 -0.52 0.70
CA GLY A 17 -10.97 -1.71 1.05
C GLY A 17 -11.80 -2.91 1.51
N LYS A 18 -12.99 -3.12 0.94
CA LYS A 18 -13.96 -4.20 1.34
C LYS A 18 -13.34 -5.59 1.40
N ARG A 19 -12.42 -5.91 0.48
CA ARG A 19 -11.77 -7.24 0.38
C ARG A 19 -10.85 -7.58 1.56
N LEU A 20 -10.45 -6.56 2.36
CA LEU A 20 -9.67 -6.73 3.59
C LEU A 20 -10.52 -6.75 4.86
N TYR A 21 -11.86 -6.81 4.75
CA TYR A 21 -12.68 -7.00 5.95
C TYR A 21 -12.26 -8.28 6.70
N PRO A 22 -12.14 -8.25 8.06
CA PRO A 22 -12.61 -7.23 8.99
C PRO A 22 -11.58 -6.12 9.31
N LEU A 23 -10.37 -6.13 8.75
CA LEU A 23 -9.31 -5.17 9.06
C LEU A 23 -9.66 -3.72 8.67
N THR A 24 -10.59 -3.54 7.75
CA THR A 24 -11.09 -2.24 7.29
C THR A 24 -12.46 -1.88 7.86
N ALA A 25 -12.93 -2.61 8.89
CA ALA A 25 -14.24 -2.39 9.48
C ALA A 25 -14.42 -0.96 10.03
N ASP A 26 -13.37 -0.34 10.59
CA ASP A 26 -13.41 0.99 11.20
C ASP A 26 -12.27 1.94 10.78
N ARG A 27 -11.51 1.59 9.73
CA ARG A 27 -10.44 2.41 9.17
C ARG A 27 -10.28 2.21 7.66
N ALA A 28 -9.68 3.20 6.98
CA ALA A 28 -9.28 3.09 5.58
C ALA A 28 -8.19 2.01 5.39
N LYS A 29 -8.15 1.34 4.21
CA LYS A 29 -7.13 0.34 3.87
C LYS A 29 -5.70 0.85 4.10
N PRO A 30 -5.30 2.08 3.69
CA PRO A 30 -3.94 2.59 3.91
C PRO A 30 -3.54 2.73 5.39
N ALA A 31 -4.50 2.74 6.31
CA ALA A 31 -4.25 2.80 7.76
C ALA A 31 -4.06 1.43 8.42
N VAL A 32 -4.17 0.34 7.69
CA VAL A 32 -3.98 -1.02 8.22
C VAL A 32 -2.51 -1.21 8.60
N PRO A 33 -2.19 -1.73 9.81
CA PRO A 33 -0.82 -2.00 10.23
C PRO A 33 -0.17 -3.06 9.35
N PHE A 34 1.13 -2.91 9.07
CA PHE A 34 1.90 -3.84 8.28
C PHE A 34 3.32 -4.01 8.84
N GLY A 35 3.88 -5.23 8.73
CA GLY A 35 5.29 -5.51 9.02
C GLY A 35 5.74 -5.21 10.45
N GLY A 36 4.81 -5.16 11.41
CA GLY A 36 5.09 -4.99 12.82
C GLY A 36 5.17 -3.53 13.31
N ALA A 37 5.60 -2.59 12.46
CA ALA A 37 5.87 -1.21 12.87
C ALA A 37 5.32 -0.14 11.91
N TYR A 38 4.73 -0.54 10.78
CA TYR A 38 4.31 0.36 9.71
C TYR A 38 2.80 0.31 9.50
N ARG A 39 2.29 1.22 8.65
CA ARG A 39 0.99 1.12 8.00
C ARG A 39 1.21 1.09 6.48
N LEU A 40 0.23 0.64 5.72
CA LEU A 40 0.37 0.55 4.25
C LEU A 40 0.73 1.89 3.61
N ILE A 41 0.18 3.00 4.10
CA ILE A 41 0.51 4.36 3.63
C ILE A 41 2.01 4.70 3.76
N ASP A 42 2.70 4.14 4.74
CA ASP A 42 4.10 4.48 5.02
C ASP A 42 5.05 4.07 3.88
N PHE A 43 4.67 3.09 3.07
CA PHE A 43 5.47 2.64 1.92
C PHE A 43 5.51 3.71 0.83
N VAL A 44 4.37 4.19 0.37
CA VAL A 44 4.31 5.23 -0.67
C VAL A 44 4.91 6.54 -0.19
N LEU A 45 4.62 6.96 1.05
CA LEU A 45 5.18 8.19 1.61
C LEU A 45 6.70 8.09 1.76
N SER A 46 7.23 6.92 2.15
CA SER A 46 8.68 6.69 2.23
C SER A 46 9.35 6.81 0.87
N ASN A 47 8.76 6.24 -0.18
CA ASN A 47 9.29 6.32 -1.52
C ASN A 47 9.38 7.77 -2.00
N LEU A 48 8.31 8.55 -1.83
CA LEU A 48 8.28 9.97 -2.21
C LEU A 48 9.28 10.81 -1.42
N VAL A 49 9.33 10.65 -0.09
CA VAL A 49 10.23 11.41 0.79
C VAL A 49 11.70 11.06 0.55
N ASN A 50 12.02 9.79 0.32
CA ASN A 50 13.39 9.37 0.00
C ASN A 50 13.87 9.96 -1.33
N ALA A 51 12.99 10.09 -2.33
CA ALA A 51 13.24 10.76 -3.61
C ALA A 51 13.21 12.30 -3.52
N ARG A 52 13.05 12.89 -2.33
CA ARG A 52 12.96 14.34 -2.11
C ARG A 52 11.73 15.02 -2.68
N TYR A 53 10.68 14.29 -3.00
CA TYR A 53 9.37 14.86 -3.26
C TYR A 53 8.68 15.13 -1.93
N LEU A 54 8.77 16.39 -1.47
CA LEU A 54 8.43 16.78 -0.10
C LEU A 54 7.17 17.66 -0.02
N ARG A 55 6.44 17.81 -1.14
CA ARG A 55 5.14 18.48 -1.21
C ARG A 55 4.11 17.44 -1.60
N ILE A 56 3.39 16.93 -0.61
CA ILE A 56 2.52 15.76 -0.77
C ILE A 56 1.14 16.05 -0.19
N CYS A 57 0.11 15.89 -1.02
CA CYS A 57 -1.29 15.87 -0.62
C CYS A 57 -1.79 14.43 -0.58
N VAL A 58 -2.34 13.98 0.53
CA VAL A 58 -2.95 12.65 0.66
C VAL A 58 -4.47 12.82 0.63
N LEU A 59 -5.11 12.44 -0.47
CA LEU A 59 -6.56 12.56 -0.64
C LEU A 59 -7.27 11.43 0.11
N THR A 60 -8.03 11.76 1.15
CA THR A 60 -8.69 10.80 2.01
C THR A 60 -10.20 10.95 1.97
N GLN A 61 -10.95 9.88 2.19
CA GLN A 61 -12.40 9.91 2.22
C GLN A 61 -12.97 8.92 3.24
N TYR A 62 -12.89 7.63 2.93
CA TYR A 62 -13.55 6.59 3.70
C TYR A 62 -12.83 6.30 5.01
N LYS A 63 -13.53 6.44 6.16
CA LYS A 63 -13.01 6.15 7.52
C LYS A 63 -11.60 6.68 7.78
N SER A 64 -11.34 7.92 7.36
CA SER A 64 -9.98 8.49 7.27
C SER A 64 -9.38 8.89 8.62
N HIS A 65 -10.17 9.09 9.68
CA HIS A 65 -9.70 9.65 10.96
C HIS A 65 -8.39 9.02 11.47
N SER A 66 -8.29 7.69 11.46
CA SER A 66 -7.10 6.96 11.92
C SER A 66 -5.90 7.19 10.99
N LEU A 67 -6.14 7.36 9.69
CA LEU A 67 -5.13 7.67 8.67
C LEU A 67 -4.64 9.12 8.81
N ASP A 68 -5.56 10.08 8.85
CA ASP A 68 -5.27 11.51 8.97
C ASP A 68 -4.45 11.80 10.24
N ARG A 69 -4.84 11.16 11.35
CA ARG A 69 -4.09 11.23 12.61
C ARG A 69 -2.66 10.68 12.47
N HIS A 70 -2.50 9.53 11.83
CA HIS A 70 -1.19 8.91 11.62
C HIS A 70 -0.27 9.82 10.80
N ILE A 71 -0.76 10.35 9.67
CA ILE A 71 -0.01 11.27 8.81
C ILE A 71 0.39 12.52 9.61
N SER A 72 -0.56 13.17 10.26
CA SER A 72 -0.32 14.41 10.99
C SER A 72 0.63 14.28 12.18
N GLN A 73 0.73 13.08 12.77
CA GLN A 73 1.60 12.83 13.92
C GLN A 73 3.01 12.36 13.52
N ASN A 74 3.12 11.52 12.50
CA ASN A 74 4.38 10.82 12.18
C ASN A 74 5.10 11.37 10.94
N TRP A 75 4.38 12.04 10.03
CA TRP A 75 4.93 12.55 8.78
C TRP A 75 5.07 14.07 8.78
N ARG A 76 5.83 14.59 9.75
CA ARG A 76 6.07 16.03 9.89
C ARG A 76 7.36 16.41 9.18
N LEU A 77 7.26 17.29 8.18
CA LEU A 77 8.37 17.90 7.46
C LEU A 77 8.65 19.33 7.96
N SER A 78 9.72 19.95 7.43
CA SER A 78 10.09 21.30 7.78
C SER A 78 9.22 22.34 7.03
N GLY A 79 8.20 22.86 7.69
CA GLY A 79 7.35 23.90 7.13
C GLY A 79 8.09 25.19 6.73
N LEU A 80 9.29 25.44 7.28
CA LEU A 80 10.13 26.59 6.92
C LEU A 80 10.67 26.52 5.48
N ALA A 81 10.81 25.30 4.94
CA ALA A 81 11.25 25.06 3.56
C ALA A 81 10.08 24.91 2.57
N GLY A 82 8.84 25.14 3.01
CA GLY A 82 7.65 24.90 2.20
C GLY A 82 7.34 23.42 1.95
N GLU A 83 7.92 22.54 2.79
CA GLU A 83 7.72 21.09 2.71
C GLU A 83 6.51 20.66 3.55
N TYR A 84 5.68 19.78 3.02
CA TYR A 84 4.51 19.28 3.74
C TYR A 84 4.06 17.89 3.27
N ILE A 85 3.45 17.15 4.19
CA ILE A 85 2.61 16.00 3.91
C ILE A 85 1.27 16.26 4.59
N THR A 86 0.24 16.53 3.81
CA THR A 86 -1.05 16.98 4.34
C THR A 86 -2.16 16.02 3.94
N PRO A 87 -2.90 15.44 4.91
CA PRO A 87 -4.13 14.74 4.61
C PRO A 87 -5.21 15.75 4.18
N VAL A 88 -5.86 15.47 3.08
CA VAL A 88 -6.93 16.30 2.50
C VAL A 88 -8.19 15.45 2.42
N PRO A 89 -9.07 15.51 3.42
CA PRO A 89 -10.33 14.80 3.40
C PRO A 89 -11.27 15.41 2.36
N ALA A 90 -12.22 14.61 1.86
CA ALA A 90 -13.24 15.09 0.94
C ALA A 90 -14.00 16.28 1.54
N GLN A 91 -14.00 17.44 0.86
CA GLN A 91 -14.50 18.72 1.37
C GLN A 91 -15.81 19.17 0.72
N GLN A 92 -16.37 18.37 -0.20
CA GLN A 92 -17.61 18.70 -0.93
C GLN A 92 -17.57 20.08 -1.63
N ARG A 93 -16.42 20.45 -2.20
CA ARG A 93 -16.20 21.79 -2.80
C ARG A 93 -17.06 22.05 -4.04
N LEU A 94 -17.43 20.99 -4.76
CA LEU A 94 -18.23 21.04 -5.97
C LEU A 94 -19.67 20.55 -5.75
N GLY A 95 -20.24 20.79 -4.57
CA GLY A 95 -21.58 20.37 -4.20
C GLY A 95 -21.59 19.30 -3.10
N PRO A 96 -22.76 18.90 -2.60
CA PRO A 96 -22.92 18.01 -1.45
C PRO A 96 -22.71 16.52 -1.86
N ARG A 97 -21.58 16.22 -2.49
CA ARG A 97 -21.23 14.87 -2.92
C ARG A 97 -19.82 14.48 -2.48
N TRP A 98 -19.65 13.20 -2.19
CA TRP A 98 -18.35 12.58 -1.94
C TRP A 98 -17.62 12.36 -3.26
N TYR A 99 -16.33 11.97 -3.21
CA TYR A 99 -15.61 11.52 -4.40
C TYR A 99 -16.29 10.28 -5.00
N THR A 100 -16.61 10.33 -6.27
CA THR A 100 -17.22 9.22 -7.00
C THR A 100 -16.17 8.23 -7.54
N GLY A 101 -14.95 8.73 -7.81
CA GLY A 101 -13.82 7.95 -8.26
C GLY A 101 -12.50 8.62 -7.91
N SER A 102 -11.40 8.01 -8.30
CA SER A 102 -10.05 8.50 -8.03
C SER A 102 -9.71 9.77 -8.83
N ALA A 103 -10.23 9.92 -10.05
CA ALA A 103 -10.12 11.14 -10.86
C ALA A 103 -10.97 12.27 -10.29
N ASP A 104 -12.19 11.99 -9.83
CA ASP A 104 -13.05 12.99 -9.18
C ASP A 104 -12.43 13.50 -7.87
N ALA A 105 -11.69 12.68 -7.15
CA ALA A 105 -10.95 13.14 -5.96
C ALA A 105 -9.94 14.24 -6.31
N ILE A 106 -9.21 14.08 -7.42
CA ILE A 106 -8.28 15.10 -7.92
C ILE A 106 -9.05 16.31 -8.45
N TYR A 107 -10.13 16.08 -9.20
CA TYR A 107 -10.98 17.15 -9.74
C TYR A 107 -11.52 18.07 -8.64
N GLN A 108 -12.07 17.50 -7.57
CA GLN A 108 -12.55 18.28 -6.42
C GLN A 108 -11.42 18.97 -5.64
N SER A 109 -10.16 18.58 -5.87
CA SER A 109 -8.96 19.10 -5.22
C SER A 109 -8.06 19.92 -6.15
N LEU A 110 -8.54 20.36 -7.31
CA LEU A 110 -7.78 21.13 -8.30
C LEU A 110 -7.15 22.43 -7.74
N ASN A 111 -7.75 23.01 -6.70
CA ASN A 111 -7.17 24.16 -6.03
C ASN A 111 -5.76 23.88 -5.48
N LEU A 112 -5.49 22.65 -5.01
CA LEU A 112 -4.16 22.29 -4.51
C LEU A 112 -3.11 22.32 -5.62
N ILE A 113 -3.51 21.94 -6.84
CA ILE A 113 -2.65 21.99 -8.02
C ILE A 113 -2.42 23.44 -8.46
N TYR A 114 -3.47 24.28 -8.46
CA TYR A 114 -3.35 25.69 -8.83
C TYR A 114 -2.55 26.51 -7.81
N ASP A 115 -2.70 26.22 -6.51
CA ASP A 115 -1.96 26.92 -5.46
C ASP A 115 -0.46 26.55 -5.48
N GLU A 116 -0.13 25.33 -5.89
CA GLU A 116 1.24 24.82 -5.93
C GLU A 116 1.95 25.07 -7.28
N ASP A 117 1.19 25.18 -8.38
CA ASP A 117 1.65 25.40 -9.77
C ASP A 117 2.84 24.50 -10.18
N PRO A 118 2.72 23.16 -10.08
CA PRO A 118 3.81 22.23 -10.38
C PRO A 118 3.96 22.01 -11.89
N ASP A 119 5.19 21.66 -12.33
CA ASP A 119 5.45 21.19 -13.69
C ASP A 119 4.84 19.80 -13.94
N TYR A 120 5.01 18.92 -12.94
CA TYR A 120 4.58 17.52 -12.99
C TYR A 120 3.85 17.11 -11.72
N ILE A 121 2.94 16.14 -11.87
CA ILE A 121 2.18 15.57 -10.77
C ILE A 121 2.43 14.07 -10.71
N VAL A 122 2.86 13.60 -9.56
CA VAL A 122 2.97 12.18 -9.23
C VAL A 122 1.67 11.77 -8.54
N VAL A 123 0.92 10.81 -9.11
CA VAL A 123 -0.33 10.29 -8.55
C VAL A 123 -0.13 8.82 -8.20
N PHE A 124 0.00 8.51 -6.92
CA PHE A 124 0.30 7.16 -6.44
C PHE A 124 -0.80 6.61 -5.54
N GLY A 125 -1.07 5.31 -5.65
CA GLY A 125 -1.94 4.58 -4.74
C GLY A 125 -1.30 4.38 -3.35
N ALA A 126 -2.12 4.35 -2.30
CA ALA A 126 -1.66 4.31 -0.90
C ALA A 126 -1.69 2.89 -0.28
N ASP A 127 -1.90 1.85 -1.04
CA ASP A 127 -2.33 0.54 -0.55
C ASP A 127 -1.49 -0.65 -1.02
N HIS A 128 -0.29 -0.37 -1.54
CA HIS A 128 0.66 -1.36 -2.02
C HIS A 128 1.92 -1.43 -1.15
N VAL A 129 2.55 -2.61 -1.11
CA VAL A 129 3.84 -2.83 -0.46
C VAL A 129 4.91 -2.94 -1.54
N TYR A 130 5.79 -1.95 -1.61
CA TYR A 130 6.86 -1.89 -2.59
C TYR A 130 7.93 -0.86 -2.21
N ARG A 131 9.07 -0.92 -2.87
CA ARG A 131 10.10 0.10 -2.77
C ARG A 131 10.43 0.60 -4.17
N MET A 132 10.46 1.92 -4.33
CA MET A 132 10.65 2.58 -5.60
C MET A 132 11.39 3.90 -5.40
N ASP A 133 12.24 4.24 -6.35
CA ASP A 133 12.73 5.61 -6.53
C ASP A 133 11.88 6.31 -7.61
N PRO A 134 10.90 7.15 -7.21
CA PRO A 134 10.04 7.87 -8.15
C PRO A 134 10.77 8.85 -9.06
N GLU A 135 11.98 9.32 -8.67
CA GLU A 135 12.78 10.24 -9.48
C GLU A 135 13.10 9.63 -10.85
N GLN A 136 13.42 8.33 -10.89
CA GLN A 136 13.73 7.65 -12.15
C GLN A 136 12.50 7.60 -13.09
N MET A 137 11.32 7.43 -12.54
CA MET A 137 10.08 7.47 -13.33
C MET A 137 9.76 8.89 -13.82
N VAL A 138 10.02 9.94 -13.01
CA VAL A 138 9.88 11.35 -13.43
C VAL A 138 10.85 11.68 -14.55
N GLN A 139 12.10 11.26 -14.45
CA GLN A 139 13.09 11.46 -15.53
C GLN A 139 12.66 10.77 -16.82
N PHE A 140 12.21 9.52 -16.74
CA PHE A 140 11.65 8.82 -17.90
C PHE A 140 10.45 9.57 -18.51
N HIS A 141 9.54 10.11 -17.69
CA HIS A 141 8.40 10.89 -18.16
C HIS A 141 8.86 12.12 -18.96
N ILE A 142 9.83 12.85 -18.44
CA ILE A 142 10.40 14.04 -19.10
C ILE A 142 11.07 13.66 -20.42
N GLU A 143 11.88 12.60 -20.43
CA GLU A 143 12.62 12.14 -21.60
C GLU A 143 11.72 11.58 -22.70
N SER A 144 10.67 10.84 -22.32
CA SER A 144 9.70 10.28 -23.27
C SER A 144 8.81 11.34 -23.93
N GLY A 145 8.68 12.52 -23.30
CA GLY A 145 7.76 13.57 -23.74
C GLY A 145 6.30 13.15 -23.71
N ALA A 146 5.95 12.11 -22.93
CA ALA A 146 4.58 11.66 -22.75
C ALA A 146 3.75 12.67 -21.92
N GLY A 147 2.45 12.69 -22.13
CA GLY A 147 1.53 13.46 -21.29
C GLY A 147 1.19 12.73 -19.97
N ALA A 148 1.21 11.40 -20.01
CA ALA A 148 1.07 10.51 -18.87
C ALA A 148 2.08 9.36 -18.93
N THR A 149 2.61 8.96 -17.79
CA THR A 149 3.43 7.76 -17.65
C THR A 149 2.81 6.85 -16.59
N VAL A 150 2.66 5.57 -16.92
CA VAL A 150 2.11 4.55 -16.04
C VAL A 150 3.25 3.62 -15.60
N ALA A 151 3.43 3.41 -14.31
CA ALA A 151 4.35 2.37 -13.85
C ALA A 151 3.74 0.99 -14.14
N GLY A 152 4.47 0.18 -14.88
CA GLY A 152 4.11 -1.18 -15.23
C GLY A 152 5.02 -2.19 -14.58
N ILE A 153 4.44 -3.20 -13.95
CA ILE A 153 5.17 -4.37 -13.49
C ILE A 153 4.94 -5.53 -14.47
N ARG A 154 6.00 -6.28 -14.78
CA ARG A 154 5.91 -7.47 -15.61
C ARG A 154 5.44 -8.65 -14.77
N VAL A 155 4.39 -9.31 -15.24
CA VAL A 155 3.88 -10.54 -14.64
C VAL A 155 3.56 -11.57 -15.73
N PRO A 156 3.58 -12.89 -15.42
CA PRO A 156 3.10 -13.90 -16.36
C PRO A 156 1.66 -13.60 -16.80
N ARG A 157 1.37 -13.70 -18.09
CA ARG A 157 0.03 -13.41 -18.66
C ARG A 157 -1.11 -14.14 -17.95
N ALA A 158 -0.87 -15.38 -17.55
CA ALA A 158 -1.87 -16.20 -16.84
C ALA A 158 -2.28 -15.62 -15.47
N GLU A 159 -1.43 -14.79 -14.85
CA GLU A 159 -1.67 -14.17 -13.54
C GLU A 159 -2.25 -12.76 -13.65
N ALA A 160 -2.27 -12.18 -14.85
CA ALA A 160 -2.61 -10.77 -15.07
C ALA A 160 -4.11 -10.48 -15.19
N THR A 161 -4.96 -11.50 -15.30
CA THR A 161 -6.42 -11.38 -15.57
C THR A 161 -7.20 -10.59 -14.50
N ALA A 162 -6.58 -10.29 -13.34
CA ALA A 162 -7.21 -9.53 -12.26
C ALA A 162 -6.85 -8.04 -12.27
N PHE A 163 -6.03 -7.58 -13.22
CA PHE A 163 -5.41 -6.25 -13.23
C PHE A 163 -5.67 -5.50 -14.54
N GLY A 164 -5.41 -4.20 -14.55
CA GLY A 164 -5.33 -3.41 -15.77
C GLY A 164 -4.03 -3.71 -16.52
N CYS A 165 -4.15 -4.22 -17.74
CA CYS A 165 -3.02 -4.62 -18.59
C CYS A 165 -2.74 -3.60 -19.68
N MET A 166 -1.46 -3.41 -20.00
CA MET A 166 -1.00 -2.45 -20.99
C MET A 166 -0.38 -3.15 -22.20
N ASP A 167 -0.91 -2.85 -23.40
CA ASP A 167 -0.26 -3.15 -24.67
C ASP A 167 0.65 -1.97 -25.03
N SER A 168 1.94 -2.21 -25.20
CA SER A 168 2.91 -1.18 -25.52
C SER A 168 3.78 -1.56 -26.72
N ASP A 169 4.32 -0.55 -27.40
CA ASP A 169 5.34 -0.79 -28.42
C ASP A 169 6.76 -0.80 -27.85
N GLU A 170 7.75 -1.07 -28.72
CA GLU A 170 9.16 -1.12 -28.36
C GLU A 170 9.71 0.20 -27.77
N SER A 171 9.06 1.33 -28.03
CA SER A 171 9.41 2.63 -27.47
C SER A 171 8.81 2.89 -26.09
N GLY A 172 7.98 1.94 -25.58
CA GLY A 172 7.24 2.10 -24.34
C GLY A 172 5.96 2.93 -24.49
N ARG A 173 5.53 3.31 -25.70
CA ARG A 173 4.25 4.00 -25.91
C ARG A 173 3.12 2.99 -25.74
N ILE A 174 2.13 3.33 -24.89
CA ILE A 174 0.96 2.48 -24.65
C ILE A 174 0.00 2.65 -25.82
N ARG A 175 -0.39 1.52 -26.45
CA ARG A 175 -1.35 1.43 -27.55
C ARG A 175 -2.73 1.00 -27.10
N GLY A 176 -2.80 0.28 -25.98
CA GLY A 176 -4.05 -0.21 -25.40
C GLY A 176 -3.94 -0.37 -23.90
N PHE A 177 -5.02 -0.03 -23.20
CA PHE A 177 -5.18 -0.29 -21.77
C PHE A 177 -6.47 -1.08 -21.58
N ILE A 178 -6.38 -2.27 -21.03
CA ILE A 178 -7.50 -3.20 -20.92
C ILE A 178 -7.65 -3.64 -19.47
N GLU A 179 -8.76 -3.29 -18.85
CA GLU A 179 -9.07 -3.69 -17.48
C GLU A 179 -9.50 -5.15 -17.44
N LYS A 180 -8.79 -5.98 -16.68
CA LYS A 180 -9.05 -7.39 -16.41
C LYS A 180 -9.33 -8.23 -17.69
N PRO A 181 -8.42 -8.22 -18.67
CA PRO A 181 -8.65 -8.97 -19.91
C PRO A 181 -8.63 -10.47 -19.67
N ALA A 182 -9.47 -11.21 -20.41
CA ALA A 182 -9.42 -12.67 -20.40
C ALA A 182 -8.14 -13.20 -21.08
N ASP A 183 -7.60 -12.45 -22.04
CA ASP A 183 -6.35 -12.74 -22.75
C ASP A 183 -5.45 -11.47 -22.71
N PRO A 184 -4.58 -11.33 -21.70
CA PRO A 184 -3.69 -10.18 -21.55
C PRO A 184 -2.71 -10.05 -22.74
N PRO A 185 -2.37 -8.84 -23.21
CA PRO A 185 -1.38 -8.63 -24.27
C PRO A 185 0.02 -9.05 -23.80
N GLY A 186 0.87 -9.52 -24.72
CA GLY A 186 2.29 -9.76 -24.43
C GLY A 186 3.12 -8.48 -24.45
N THR A 187 4.27 -8.46 -23.75
CA THR A 187 5.23 -7.36 -23.93
C THR A 187 5.98 -7.50 -25.27
N PRO A 188 6.52 -6.41 -25.85
CA PRO A 188 7.20 -6.48 -27.14
C PRO A 188 8.41 -7.42 -27.19
N ASP A 189 9.11 -7.55 -26.07
CA ASP A 189 10.33 -8.33 -25.89
C ASP A 189 10.08 -9.75 -25.33
N ASP A 190 8.95 -9.98 -24.63
CA ASP A 190 8.60 -11.28 -24.07
C ASP A 190 7.05 -11.51 -24.16
N PRO A 191 6.56 -12.30 -25.13
CA PRO A 191 5.14 -12.57 -25.29
C PRO A 191 4.46 -13.32 -24.13
N GLU A 192 5.22 -13.98 -23.26
CA GLU A 192 4.68 -14.70 -22.08
C GLU A 192 4.47 -13.78 -20.88
N GLN A 193 5.03 -12.57 -20.90
CA GLN A 193 4.86 -11.54 -19.89
C GLN A 193 3.87 -10.47 -20.36
N THR A 194 3.26 -9.78 -19.42
CA THR A 194 2.45 -8.58 -19.70
C THR A 194 2.77 -7.47 -18.72
N PHE A 195 2.59 -6.22 -19.11
CA PHE A 195 2.64 -5.09 -18.19
C PHE A 195 1.30 -4.92 -17.48
N VAL A 196 1.36 -4.97 -16.17
CA VAL A 196 0.23 -4.67 -15.28
C VAL A 196 0.43 -3.30 -14.64
N SER A 197 -0.61 -2.48 -14.64
CA SER A 197 -0.57 -1.17 -13.98
C SER A 197 -0.40 -1.31 -12.47
N MET A 198 0.59 -0.61 -11.93
CA MET A 198 0.82 -0.54 -10.48
C MET A 198 -0.09 0.49 -9.78
N GLY A 199 -0.92 1.25 -10.53
CA GLY A 199 -1.68 2.36 -9.97
C GLY A 199 -0.82 3.57 -9.60
N ASN A 200 0.37 3.67 -10.17
CA ASN A 200 1.32 4.76 -9.99
C ASN A 200 1.50 5.49 -11.33
N TYR A 201 1.21 6.79 -11.31
CA TYR A 201 1.18 7.60 -12.51
C TYR A 201 2.01 8.86 -12.35
N ILE A 202 2.56 9.37 -13.47
CA ILE A 202 3.14 10.71 -13.57
C ILE A 202 2.44 11.43 -14.73
N PHE A 203 2.13 12.69 -14.50
CA PHE A 203 1.46 13.52 -15.50
C PHE A 203 2.20 14.84 -15.67
N THR A 204 2.25 15.33 -16.91
CA THR A 204 2.41 16.75 -17.18
C THR A 204 1.17 17.46 -16.63
N THR A 205 1.34 18.47 -15.79
CA THR A 205 0.25 19.13 -15.04
C THR A 205 -0.92 19.55 -15.91
N LYS A 206 -0.63 20.20 -17.04
CA LYS A 206 -1.67 20.66 -17.96
C LYS A 206 -2.48 19.48 -18.53
N VAL A 207 -1.81 18.39 -18.90
CA VAL A 207 -2.48 17.20 -19.47
C VAL A 207 -3.43 16.56 -18.45
N LEU A 208 -3.01 16.44 -17.18
CA LEU A 208 -3.88 15.92 -16.13
C LEU A 208 -5.11 16.83 -15.92
N ILE A 209 -4.92 18.15 -15.80
CA ILE A 209 -6.02 19.09 -15.60
C ILE A 209 -7.03 19.00 -16.75
N ASP A 210 -6.55 18.99 -18.00
CA ASP A 210 -7.41 18.93 -19.17
C ASP A 210 -8.19 17.61 -19.22
N ALA A 211 -7.54 16.47 -18.93
CA ALA A 211 -8.15 15.15 -18.93
C ALA A 211 -9.23 14.99 -17.85
N ILE A 212 -8.93 15.39 -16.60
CA ILE A 212 -9.91 15.24 -15.51
C ILE A 212 -11.08 16.21 -15.62
N ARG A 213 -10.90 17.39 -16.23
CA ARG A 213 -12.01 18.30 -16.54
C ARG A 213 -12.93 17.72 -17.60
N ALA A 214 -12.36 17.18 -18.67
CA ALA A 214 -13.14 16.53 -19.72
C ALA A 214 -13.87 15.28 -19.21
N ASP A 215 -13.29 14.56 -18.25
CA ASP A 215 -13.91 13.42 -17.60
C ASP A 215 -15.05 13.82 -16.66
N ALA A 216 -14.90 14.94 -15.94
CA ALA A 216 -15.93 15.43 -15.01
C ALA A 216 -17.25 15.78 -15.66
N ASP A 217 -17.25 16.07 -16.98
CA ASP A 217 -18.42 16.36 -17.79
C ASP A 217 -19.01 15.10 -18.47
N ASP A 218 -18.45 13.91 -18.24
CA ASP A 218 -18.86 12.65 -18.83
C ASP A 218 -19.74 11.83 -17.87
N ASP A 219 -21.05 11.83 -18.09
CA ASP A 219 -22.03 11.11 -17.27
C ASP A 219 -21.87 9.57 -17.30
N HIS A 220 -21.08 9.03 -18.24
CA HIS A 220 -20.83 7.59 -18.39
C HIS A 220 -19.53 7.13 -17.73
N SER A 221 -18.73 8.07 -17.24
CA SER A 221 -17.47 7.78 -16.55
C SER A 221 -17.70 7.37 -15.09
N ASP A 222 -16.91 6.40 -14.61
CA ASP A 222 -16.79 6.07 -13.19
C ASP A 222 -15.82 7.03 -12.48
N HIS A 223 -15.24 7.98 -13.21
CA HIS A 223 -14.27 8.96 -12.76
C HIS A 223 -13.05 8.32 -12.09
N ASP A 224 -12.57 7.22 -12.66
CA ASP A 224 -11.41 6.46 -12.17
C ASP A 224 -10.14 6.75 -13.00
N MET A 225 -9.00 6.88 -12.30
CA MET A 225 -7.73 7.16 -12.99
C MET A 225 -7.34 6.04 -13.95
N GLY A 226 -7.47 4.78 -13.52
CA GLY A 226 -7.11 3.61 -14.33
C GLY A 226 -8.19 3.23 -15.34
N GLY A 227 -9.46 3.38 -14.97
CA GLY A 227 -10.60 2.99 -15.81
C GLY A 227 -10.95 4.01 -16.88
N ASP A 228 -10.76 5.31 -16.63
CA ASP A 228 -11.26 6.38 -17.50
C ASP A 228 -10.15 7.31 -18.00
N ILE A 229 -9.31 7.85 -17.10
CA ILE A 229 -8.31 8.86 -17.48
C ILE A 229 -7.18 8.26 -18.32
N ILE A 230 -6.58 7.15 -17.87
CA ILE A 230 -5.47 6.52 -18.60
C ILE A 230 -5.93 5.99 -19.97
N PRO A 231 -7.06 5.25 -20.10
CA PRO A 231 -7.55 4.82 -21.41
C PRO A 231 -7.79 5.99 -22.39
N ARG A 232 -8.32 7.12 -21.91
CA ARG A 232 -8.49 8.33 -22.73
C ARG A 232 -7.15 8.86 -23.26
N LEU A 233 -6.15 9.00 -22.38
CA LEU A 233 -4.82 9.47 -22.76
C LEU A 233 -4.06 8.47 -23.65
N VAL A 234 -4.34 7.17 -23.51
CA VAL A 234 -3.85 6.13 -24.42
C VAL A 234 -4.45 6.32 -25.82
N ALA A 235 -5.77 6.54 -25.92
CA ALA A 235 -6.44 6.78 -27.20
C ALA A 235 -5.90 8.04 -27.91
N ASP A 236 -5.54 9.08 -27.14
CA ASP A 236 -4.92 10.31 -27.64
C ASP A 236 -3.42 10.13 -27.98
N GLY A 237 -2.85 8.94 -27.76
CA GLY A 237 -1.44 8.66 -28.00
C GLY A 237 -0.47 9.37 -27.05
N MET A 238 -0.95 9.80 -25.88
CA MET A 238 -0.17 10.59 -24.90
C MET A 238 0.40 9.76 -23.74
N ALA A 239 0.16 8.44 -23.67
CA ALA A 239 0.56 7.61 -22.55
C ALA A 239 1.80 6.74 -22.87
N ALA A 240 2.70 6.59 -21.88
CA ALA A 240 3.85 5.70 -21.94
C ALA A 240 3.89 4.79 -20.69
N VAL A 241 4.46 3.59 -20.84
CA VAL A 241 4.73 2.67 -19.73
C VAL A 241 6.17 2.84 -19.27
N TYR A 242 6.33 3.03 -17.96
CA TYR A 242 7.62 2.91 -17.27
C TYR A 242 7.76 1.49 -16.74
N ASP A 243 8.72 0.74 -17.25
CA ASP A 243 8.98 -0.62 -16.77
C ASP A 243 9.61 -0.56 -15.37
N PHE A 244 8.86 -0.98 -14.38
CA PHE A 244 9.29 -0.98 -12.98
C PHE A 244 10.51 -1.87 -12.72
N HIS A 245 10.75 -2.86 -13.58
CA HIS A 245 11.96 -3.67 -13.52
C HIS A 245 13.24 -2.86 -13.71
N ASN A 246 13.18 -1.70 -14.36
CA ASN A 246 14.32 -0.81 -14.54
C ASN A 246 14.54 0.15 -13.35
N ASN A 247 13.70 0.07 -12.30
CA ASN A 247 13.81 0.96 -11.14
C ASN A 247 14.86 0.45 -10.17
N GLU A 248 15.94 1.19 -10.01
CA GLU A 248 17.03 0.87 -9.10
C GLU A 248 16.91 1.68 -7.80
N VAL A 249 16.82 0.98 -6.69
CA VAL A 249 16.71 1.60 -5.37
C VAL A 249 18.02 1.46 -4.60
N PRO A 250 18.57 2.53 -3.99
CA PRO A 250 19.79 2.44 -3.22
C PRO A 250 19.71 1.39 -2.11
N GLY A 251 20.63 0.42 -2.12
CA GLY A 251 20.70 -0.66 -1.14
C GLY A 251 19.73 -1.83 -1.39
N ALA A 252 19.02 -1.83 -2.51
CA ALA A 252 18.32 -3.01 -2.99
C ALA A 252 19.31 -4.12 -3.39
N THR A 253 18.83 -5.35 -3.37
CA THR A 253 19.54 -6.55 -3.83
C THR A 253 18.78 -7.12 -5.03
N GLU A 254 19.40 -8.05 -5.78
CA GLU A 254 18.71 -8.75 -6.88
C GLU A 254 17.40 -9.41 -6.44
N ARG A 255 17.26 -9.73 -5.15
CA ARG A 255 16.10 -10.41 -4.61
C ARG A 255 14.89 -9.49 -4.43
N ASP A 256 15.10 -8.27 -3.91
CA ASP A 256 14.02 -7.28 -3.69
C ASP A 256 13.83 -6.34 -4.88
N HIS A 257 14.59 -6.54 -5.96
CA HIS A 257 14.43 -5.83 -7.21
C HIS A 257 13.07 -6.17 -7.85
N GLY A 258 12.31 -5.13 -8.23
CA GLY A 258 11.00 -5.31 -8.82
C GLY A 258 9.92 -5.85 -7.87
N TYR A 259 10.17 -5.90 -6.55
CA TYR A 259 9.14 -6.34 -5.60
C TYR A 259 7.99 -5.33 -5.50
N TRP A 260 6.81 -5.78 -5.83
CA TRP A 260 5.56 -5.07 -5.63
C TRP A 260 4.44 -6.05 -5.26
N ARG A 261 3.61 -5.67 -4.29
CA ARG A 261 2.47 -6.49 -3.86
C ARG A 261 1.23 -5.63 -3.66
N ASP A 262 0.16 -5.95 -4.38
CA ASP A 262 -1.19 -5.54 -3.99
C ASP A 262 -1.65 -6.42 -2.81
N VAL A 263 -1.72 -5.82 -1.64
CA VAL A 263 -2.24 -6.49 -0.43
C VAL A 263 -3.74 -6.23 -0.29
N GLY A 264 -4.48 -6.44 -1.36
CA GLY A 264 -5.91 -6.16 -1.47
C GLY A 264 -6.83 -7.21 -0.89
N THR A 265 -6.34 -8.42 -0.60
CA THR A 265 -7.10 -9.52 0.01
C THR A 265 -6.43 -9.97 1.31
N LEU A 266 -7.17 -10.69 2.17
CA LEU A 266 -6.62 -11.26 3.41
C LEU A 266 -5.45 -12.21 3.14
N ASP A 267 -5.55 -13.03 2.08
CA ASP A 267 -4.48 -13.96 1.68
C ASP A 267 -3.24 -13.19 1.22
N ALA A 268 -3.37 -12.25 0.30
CA ALA A 268 -2.24 -11.46 -0.18
C ALA A 268 -1.58 -10.63 0.94
N PHE A 269 -2.38 -10.10 1.87
CA PHE A 269 -1.89 -9.39 3.05
C PHE A 269 -1.15 -10.33 4.00
N TYR A 270 -1.66 -11.53 4.23
CA TYR A 270 -1.02 -12.56 5.04
C TYR A 270 0.30 -13.04 4.41
N ASP A 271 0.29 -13.37 3.13
CA ASP A 271 1.47 -13.86 2.41
C ASP A 271 2.60 -12.82 2.39
N ALA A 272 2.26 -11.54 2.22
CA ALA A 272 3.25 -10.47 2.31
C ALA A 272 3.90 -10.35 3.70
N HIS A 273 3.17 -10.68 4.78
CA HIS A 273 3.74 -10.77 6.13
C HIS A 273 4.59 -12.02 6.33
N MET A 274 4.18 -13.15 5.76
CA MET A 274 4.93 -14.40 5.85
C MET A 274 6.25 -14.34 5.07
N ASP A 275 6.30 -13.55 4.00
CA ASP A 275 7.57 -13.24 3.34
C ASP A 275 8.56 -12.56 4.32
N LEU A 276 8.10 -11.61 5.12
CA LEU A 276 8.97 -10.87 6.06
C LEU A 276 9.62 -11.73 7.13
N VAL A 277 9.02 -12.85 7.50
CA VAL A 277 9.53 -13.77 8.53
C VAL A 277 10.34 -14.92 7.94
N SER A 278 10.41 -15.04 6.63
CA SER A 278 11.27 -16.02 5.96
C SER A 278 12.74 -15.72 6.27
N VAL A 279 13.59 -16.76 6.28
CA VAL A 279 15.04 -16.60 6.51
C VAL A 279 15.67 -15.63 5.50
N HIS A 280 15.11 -15.61 4.30
CA HIS A 280 15.57 -14.78 3.21
C HIS A 280 14.38 -14.06 2.57
N PRO A 281 13.81 -13.02 3.22
CA PRO A 281 12.65 -12.32 2.69
C PRO A 281 12.95 -11.71 1.33
N VAL A 282 11.96 -11.70 0.46
CA VAL A 282 12.06 -10.97 -0.81
C VAL A 282 12.08 -9.47 -0.51
N PHE A 283 11.14 -8.99 0.31
CA PHE A 283 11.11 -7.59 0.73
C PHE A 283 12.00 -7.33 1.95
N ASN A 284 13.10 -6.61 1.76
CA ASN A 284 14.05 -6.31 2.84
C ASN A 284 13.65 -5.05 3.62
N LEU A 285 13.00 -5.19 4.77
CA LEU A 285 12.67 -4.07 5.68
C LEU A 285 13.91 -3.34 6.25
N TYR A 286 15.08 -3.97 6.24
CA TYR A 286 16.31 -3.46 6.88
C TYR A 286 17.20 -2.64 5.94
N ASN A 287 16.72 -2.25 4.74
CA ASN A 287 17.44 -1.37 3.84
C ASN A 287 17.55 0.05 4.44
N LYS A 288 18.73 0.38 4.95
CA LYS A 288 19.02 1.70 5.56
C LYS A 288 19.27 2.81 4.56
N ARG A 289 19.56 2.48 3.30
CA ARG A 289 19.87 3.48 2.26
C ARG A 289 18.60 4.04 1.61
N TRP A 290 17.50 3.27 1.68
CA TRP A 290 16.16 3.65 1.24
C TRP A 290 15.14 3.14 2.26
N PRO A 291 15.11 3.73 3.46
CA PRO A 291 14.33 3.17 4.56
C PRO A 291 12.82 3.37 4.37
N ILE A 292 12.05 2.38 4.78
CA ILE A 292 10.63 2.61 5.07
C ILE A 292 10.55 3.29 6.44
N ARG A 293 9.88 4.43 6.49
CA ARG A 293 9.63 5.22 7.71
C ARG A 293 8.21 4.93 8.18
N GLY A 294 7.97 4.99 9.46
CA GLY A 294 6.67 4.69 10.04
C GLY A 294 6.47 5.35 11.38
N GLU A 295 5.55 4.82 12.16
CA GLU A 295 5.21 5.32 13.48
C GLU A 295 6.42 5.17 14.43
N SER A 296 6.92 6.28 14.94
CA SER A 296 8.04 6.32 15.88
C SER A 296 7.51 6.47 17.31
N GLU A 297 6.84 5.44 17.83
CA GLU A 297 6.53 5.40 19.27
C GLU A 297 7.79 5.08 20.06
N MET A 298 8.05 5.86 21.11
CA MET A 298 9.13 5.57 22.07
C MET A 298 8.65 4.46 23.02
N LEU A 299 8.80 3.22 22.60
CA LEU A 299 8.42 2.03 23.38
C LEU A 299 9.65 1.35 23.99
N ALA A 300 9.43 0.61 25.09
CA ALA A 300 10.46 -0.24 25.66
C ALA A 300 10.87 -1.35 24.66
N PRO A 301 12.09 -1.88 24.72
CA PRO A 301 12.48 -3.05 23.94
C PRO A 301 11.53 -4.25 24.19
N ALA A 302 11.42 -5.13 23.20
CA ALA A 302 10.72 -6.40 23.40
C ALA A 302 11.40 -7.24 24.50
N LYS A 303 10.59 -7.91 25.32
CA LYS A 303 11.05 -8.66 26.49
C LYS A 303 10.65 -10.13 26.44
N PHE A 304 11.64 -11.01 26.63
CA PHE A 304 11.45 -12.46 26.70
C PHE A 304 11.74 -12.92 28.12
N VAL A 305 10.81 -13.60 28.78
CA VAL A 305 10.93 -14.04 30.17
C VAL A 305 10.46 -15.47 30.37
N ASN A 306 10.90 -16.12 31.44
CA ASN A 306 10.50 -17.46 31.84
C ASN A 306 10.67 -18.51 30.70
N GLY A 307 11.68 -18.35 29.84
CA GLY A 307 11.88 -19.25 28.70
C GLY A 307 10.99 -18.96 27.49
N GLY A 308 10.31 -17.81 27.47
CA GLY A 308 9.61 -17.34 26.28
C GLY A 308 10.54 -17.17 25.09
N SER A 309 10.10 -17.58 23.89
CA SER A 309 10.93 -17.60 22.68
C SER A 309 10.19 -17.14 21.43
N ALA A 310 10.94 -16.58 20.48
CA ALA A 310 10.47 -16.31 19.13
C ALA A 310 11.50 -16.85 18.13
N GLN A 311 11.05 -17.59 17.14
CA GLN A 311 11.86 -18.19 16.09
C GLN A 311 11.29 -17.79 14.72
N GLU A 312 12.16 -17.40 13.78
CA GLU A 312 11.75 -16.99 12.43
C GLU A 312 10.57 -16.02 12.48
N SER A 313 10.72 -14.98 13.32
CA SER A 313 9.63 -14.07 13.65
C SER A 313 10.12 -12.63 13.75
N VAL A 314 9.24 -11.68 13.44
CA VAL A 314 9.44 -10.26 13.71
C VAL A 314 8.69 -9.89 14.99
N VAL A 315 9.36 -9.24 15.95
CA VAL A 315 8.76 -8.84 17.23
C VAL A 315 8.93 -7.35 17.44
N GLY A 316 7.82 -6.64 17.49
CA GLY A 316 7.76 -5.19 17.69
C GLY A 316 8.12 -4.76 19.13
N ALA A 317 8.55 -3.50 19.28
CA ALA A 317 8.89 -2.91 20.56
C ALA A 317 7.70 -2.93 21.54
N GLY A 318 7.97 -2.96 22.85
CA GLY A 318 6.95 -3.02 23.90
C GLY A 318 6.33 -4.41 24.10
N SER A 319 6.65 -5.39 23.26
CA SER A 319 6.09 -6.74 23.35
C SER A 319 6.71 -7.55 24.49
N ILE A 320 5.89 -8.42 25.10
CA ILE A 320 6.33 -9.32 26.19
C ILE A 320 5.92 -10.75 25.84
N ILE A 321 6.89 -11.67 25.80
CA ILE A 321 6.67 -13.09 25.59
C ILE A 321 7.12 -13.84 26.86
N SER A 322 6.15 -14.39 27.63
CA SER A 322 6.39 -15.05 28.90
C SER A 322 6.09 -16.55 28.79
N ALA A 323 7.11 -17.41 29.03
CA ALA A 323 6.98 -18.86 28.97
C ALA A 323 6.16 -19.39 27.79
N ALA A 324 6.20 -18.71 26.66
CA ALA A 324 5.39 -18.96 25.46
C ALA A 324 6.26 -19.19 24.23
N SER A 325 5.68 -19.79 23.19
CA SER A 325 6.36 -20.09 21.92
C SER A 325 5.74 -19.29 20.78
N VAL A 326 6.57 -18.51 20.09
CA VAL A 326 6.21 -17.78 18.87
C VAL A 326 7.05 -18.31 17.71
N ARG A 327 6.43 -18.66 16.59
CA ARG A 327 7.12 -19.16 15.39
C ARG A 327 6.52 -18.60 14.12
N ASN A 328 7.36 -18.31 13.13
CA ASN A 328 6.93 -17.86 11.78
C ASN A 328 5.86 -16.78 11.85
N SER A 329 6.02 -15.81 12.74
CA SER A 329 4.95 -14.84 13.04
C SER A 329 5.44 -13.40 13.09
N VAL A 330 4.56 -12.47 12.75
CA VAL A 330 4.80 -11.04 12.89
C VAL A 330 4.01 -10.53 14.08
N LEU A 331 4.71 -10.11 15.12
CA LEU A 331 4.14 -9.44 16.28
C LEU A 331 4.45 -7.94 16.17
N SER A 332 3.39 -7.13 16.16
CA SER A 332 3.53 -5.67 16.20
C SER A 332 3.87 -5.17 17.61
N SER A 333 3.85 -3.84 17.81
CA SER A 333 4.17 -3.22 19.08
C SER A 333 3.17 -3.58 20.19
N ASN A 334 3.68 -3.62 21.45
CA ASN A 334 2.85 -3.84 22.65
C ASN A 334 2.02 -5.14 22.66
N VAL A 335 2.49 -6.19 22.01
CA VAL A 335 1.85 -7.52 22.06
C VAL A 335 2.29 -8.26 23.32
N VAL A 336 1.33 -8.88 24.02
CA VAL A 336 1.62 -9.72 25.19
C VAL A 336 1.21 -11.16 24.88
N VAL A 337 2.15 -12.08 25.05
CA VAL A 337 1.91 -13.53 24.90
C VAL A 337 2.22 -14.18 26.26
N ASP A 338 1.14 -14.66 26.92
CA ASP A 338 1.20 -15.19 28.28
C ASP A 338 1.66 -16.66 28.31
N ASP A 339 1.95 -17.15 29.52
CA ASP A 339 2.56 -18.45 29.82
C ASP A 339 1.83 -19.63 29.12
N GLY A 340 2.61 -20.47 28.47
CA GLY A 340 2.13 -21.67 27.78
C GLY A 340 1.39 -21.40 26.48
N ALA A 341 1.23 -20.15 26.06
CA ALA A 341 0.60 -19.83 24.79
C ALA A 341 1.49 -20.18 23.58
N ILE A 342 0.85 -20.49 22.47
CA ILE A 342 1.49 -20.82 21.19
C ILE A 342 0.96 -19.88 20.11
N VAL A 343 1.87 -19.19 19.43
CA VAL A 343 1.56 -18.35 18.26
C VAL A 343 2.40 -18.87 17.09
N GLU A 344 1.75 -19.30 16.02
CA GLU A 344 2.41 -19.91 14.88
C GLU A 344 1.82 -19.42 13.56
N GLY A 345 2.67 -19.04 12.58
CA GLY A 345 2.26 -18.60 11.27
C GLY A 345 1.19 -17.50 11.33
N SER A 346 1.37 -16.48 12.17
CA SER A 346 0.30 -15.53 12.46
C SER A 346 0.78 -14.08 12.44
N VAL A 347 -0.15 -13.18 12.14
CA VAL A 347 0.05 -11.73 12.18
C VAL A 347 -0.70 -11.15 13.36
N ILE A 348 0.03 -10.65 14.34
CA ILE A 348 -0.51 -10.12 15.60
C ILE A 348 -0.31 -8.61 15.63
N MET A 349 -1.40 -7.86 15.52
CA MET A 349 -1.35 -6.39 15.44
C MET A 349 -1.22 -5.72 16.81
N PRO A 350 -0.93 -4.40 16.86
CA PRO A 350 -0.57 -3.69 18.08
C PRO A 350 -1.57 -3.84 19.22
N GLY A 351 -1.03 -4.01 20.44
CA GLY A 351 -1.84 -4.06 21.68
C GLY A 351 -2.62 -5.35 21.89
N THR A 352 -2.43 -6.35 21.07
CA THR A 352 -3.10 -7.67 21.20
C THR A 352 -2.53 -8.46 22.37
N ARG A 353 -3.40 -9.18 23.07
CA ARG A 353 -3.03 -10.10 24.14
C ARG A 353 -3.44 -11.53 23.81
N VAL A 354 -2.49 -12.46 23.92
CA VAL A 354 -2.72 -13.90 23.82
C VAL A 354 -2.60 -14.50 25.21
N GLY A 355 -3.71 -14.97 25.76
CA GLY A 355 -3.82 -15.42 27.14
C GLY A 355 -3.15 -16.77 27.38
N ARG A 356 -3.01 -17.13 28.66
CA ARG A 356 -2.32 -18.34 29.13
C ARG A 356 -2.83 -19.59 28.43
N GLY A 357 -1.92 -20.39 27.85
CA GLY A 357 -2.25 -21.65 27.19
C GLY A 357 -3.08 -21.53 25.93
N ALA A 358 -3.35 -20.32 25.44
CA ALA A 358 -4.07 -20.12 24.19
C ALA A 358 -3.22 -20.52 22.96
N VAL A 359 -3.90 -20.91 21.88
CA VAL A 359 -3.25 -21.31 20.63
C VAL A 359 -3.78 -20.47 19.48
N VAL A 360 -2.87 -19.76 18.79
CA VAL A 360 -3.16 -18.95 17.60
C VAL A 360 -2.34 -19.46 16.43
N ARG A 361 -3.00 -19.93 15.38
CA ARG A 361 -2.36 -20.48 14.19
C ARG A 361 -2.99 -19.93 12.93
N HIS A 362 -2.15 -19.67 11.91
CA HIS A 362 -2.60 -19.25 10.58
C HIS A 362 -3.68 -18.17 10.63
N ALA A 363 -3.43 -17.12 11.41
CA ALA A 363 -4.42 -16.09 11.74
C ALA A 363 -3.87 -14.67 11.67
N ILE A 364 -4.76 -13.73 11.44
CA ILE A 364 -4.53 -12.30 11.57
C ILE A 364 -5.38 -11.79 12.74
N LEU A 365 -4.76 -11.38 13.82
CA LEU A 365 -5.44 -10.72 14.94
C LEU A 365 -5.22 -9.22 14.86
N ASP A 366 -6.31 -8.47 14.69
CA ASP A 366 -6.25 -7.02 14.57
C ASP A 366 -5.94 -6.35 15.92
N LYS A 367 -5.78 -5.02 15.93
CA LYS A 367 -5.42 -4.22 17.09
C LYS A 367 -6.30 -4.51 18.32
N ASN A 368 -5.66 -4.63 19.49
CA ASN A 368 -6.33 -4.78 20.78
C ASN A 368 -7.26 -6.01 20.89
N VAL A 369 -7.03 -7.04 20.09
CA VAL A 369 -7.70 -8.32 20.28
C VAL A 369 -7.21 -8.97 21.58
N VAL A 370 -8.11 -9.57 22.33
CA VAL A 370 -7.79 -10.33 23.54
C VAL A 370 -8.24 -11.77 23.33
N VAL A 371 -7.29 -12.68 23.25
CA VAL A 371 -7.54 -14.13 23.25
C VAL A 371 -7.49 -14.61 24.69
N GLY A 372 -8.59 -15.16 25.18
CA GLY A 372 -8.72 -15.64 26.57
C GLY A 372 -7.82 -16.85 26.85
N PRO A 373 -7.65 -17.20 28.16
CA PRO A 373 -6.87 -18.35 28.53
C PRO A 373 -7.43 -19.67 27.95
N GLY A 374 -6.57 -20.45 27.28
CA GLY A 374 -6.94 -21.74 26.70
C GLY A 374 -7.75 -21.67 25.40
N GLU A 375 -8.08 -20.46 24.92
CA GLU A 375 -8.80 -20.28 23.67
C GLU A 375 -7.95 -20.67 22.45
N MET A 376 -8.64 -21.06 21.38
CA MET A 376 -8.00 -21.50 20.13
C MET A 376 -8.52 -20.68 18.96
N VAL A 377 -7.61 -20.20 18.11
CA VAL A 377 -7.89 -19.48 16.85
C VAL A 377 -7.06 -20.09 15.74
N GLY A 378 -7.67 -20.44 14.60
CA GLY A 378 -7.02 -21.05 13.45
C GLY A 378 -6.64 -22.53 13.66
N VAL A 379 -7.23 -23.19 14.66
CA VAL A 379 -7.03 -24.62 14.95
C VAL A 379 -8.19 -25.47 14.46
N ASP A 380 -9.40 -24.99 14.63
CA ASP A 380 -10.65 -25.64 14.20
C ASP A 380 -11.42 -24.63 13.30
N LEU A 381 -11.20 -24.75 11.99
CA LEU A 381 -11.77 -23.80 11.03
C LEU A 381 -13.31 -23.83 10.98
N GLU A 382 -13.95 -24.94 11.33
CA GLU A 382 -15.41 -25.02 11.35
C GLU A 382 -15.98 -24.17 12.50
N LYS A 383 -15.40 -24.24 13.69
CA LYS A 383 -15.76 -23.38 14.81
C LYS A 383 -15.39 -21.91 14.57
N ASP A 384 -14.24 -21.66 13.94
CA ASP A 384 -13.80 -20.30 13.65
C ASP A 384 -14.71 -19.62 12.63
N ARG A 385 -15.28 -20.37 11.67
CA ARG A 385 -16.20 -19.88 10.65
C ARG A 385 -17.50 -19.30 11.22
N GLU A 386 -17.93 -19.79 12.38
CA GLU A 386 -19.10 -19.26 13.10
C GLU A 386 -18.79 -17.92 13.80
N ARG A 387 -17.52 -17.60 14.02
CA ARG A 387 -17.08 -16.47 14.87
C ARG A 387 -16.32 -15.39 14.09
N PHE A 388 -15.60 -15.76 13.04
CA PHE A 388 -14.63 -14.90 12.39
C PHE A 388 -14.71 -14.98 10.86
N ALA A 389 -14.11 -14.01 10.19
CA ALA A 389 -13.89 -14.08 8.76
C ALA A 389 -12.76 -15.07 8.45
N ILE A 390 -12.95 -15.88 7.42
CA ILE A 390 -11.92 -16.81 6.93
C ILE A 390 -11.71 -16.53 5.44
N SER A 391 -10.45 -16.38 5.03
CA SER A 391 -10.09 -16.17 3.65
C SER A 391 -10.24 -17.45 2.80
N ALA A 392 -10.08 -17.33 1.49
CA ALA A 392 -10.08 -18.49 0.58
C ALA A 392 -8.91 -19.44 0.89
N GLY A 393 -7.76 -18.93 1.30
CA GLY A 393 -6.58 -19.69 1.72
C GLY A 393 -6.67 -20.26 3.16
N GLY A 394 -7.80 -20.04 3.88
CA GLY A 394 -8.00 -20.55 5.23
C GLY A 394 -7.40 -19.68 6.34
N VAL A 395 -7.00 -18.45 6.06
CA VAL A 395 -6.50 -17.50 7.06
C VAL A 395 -7.66 -16.99 7.90
N VAL A 396 -7.60 -17.16 9.21
CA VAL A 396 -8.61 -16.65 10.15
C VAL A 396 -8.32 -15.19 10.46
N ALA A 397 -9.27 -14.29 10.22
CA ALA A 397 -9.10 -12.86 10.50
C ALA A 397 -10.06 -12.40 11.60
N VAL A 398 -9.51 -11.92 12.71
CA VAL A 398 -10.23 -11.40 13.87
C VAL A 398 -10.19 -9.89 13.87
N GLY A 399 -11.36 -9.26 13.93
CA GLY A 399 -11.51 -7.81 13.91
C GLY A 399 -10.99 -7.11 15.16
N LYS A 400 -10.75 -5.81 15.07
CA LYS A 400 -10.19 -4.97 16.11
C LYS A 400 -11.01 -4.98 17.40
N GLY A 401 -10.32 -5.12 18.54
CA GLY A 401 -10.90 -5.02 19.89
C GLY A 401 -11.81 -6.18 20.26
N VAL A 402 -11.82 -7.27 19.52
CA VAL A 402 -12.61 -8.46 19.83
C VAL A 402 -12.00 -9.18 21.03
N TRP A 403 -12.88 -9.65 21.92
CA TRP A 403 -12.55 -10.54 23.04
C TRP A 403 -13.05 -11.94 22.71
N ILE A 404 -12.14 -12.91 22.79
CA ILE A 404 -12.37 -14.32 22.45
C ILE A 404 -12.31 -15.14 23.70
#